data_786820460efe25db668c0e5c68c571c2
#
_entry.id   786820460efe25db668c0e5c68c571c2
#
_cell.length_a   1.000
_cell.length_b   1.000
_cell.length_c   1.000
_cell.angle_alpha   90.00
_cell.angle_beta   90.00
_cell.angle_gamma   90.00
#
_symmetry.space_group_name_H-M   'P 1'
#
loop_
_entity.id
_entity.type
_entity.pdbx_description
1 polymer ?
#
loop_
_entity_poly.entity_id
_entity_poly.type
_entity_poly.pdbx_seq_one_letter_code
_entity_poly.pdbx_strand_id
1 'polypeptide(L)'
;LYDSGKIRTVIVGKIGQMEAGDHLSQLKRITLRLSRFEDFRYAIPGWRGEFTLLSKGAFEGKLEVAQMPHLRAFVAETNSSLLTKGPADENSVTIIPITRRSQATRWQGRQLELGDILIRGTGIEYHNCTESCAQIEALIVGKRVLQNAMQILSYGELDIDLETWTVLHTNPEGAMLIQRQIQMLCHGAISHLSQADTEARILRCLVEALEKKNLSSNPSTRLQTRSKTNLSPQ
;
A
#
# COMPACT_ATOMS: atom_id res chain seq x y z
N LEU A 1 36.10 -3.85 -10.21
CA LEU A 1 35.95 -4.48 -8.90
C LEU A 1 34.72 -3.84 -8.26
N TYR A 2 33.53 -4.48 -8.42
CA TYR A 2 32.31 -4.04 -7.79
C TYR A 2 32.24 -4.66 -6.40
N ASP A 3 32.26 -3.80 -5.39
CA ASP A 3 32.05 -4.20 -4.01
C ASP A 3 30.56 -4.52 -3.81
N SER A 4 30.28 -5.78 -3.52
CA SER A 4 28.92 -6.26 -3.24
C SER A 4 28.50 -5.74 -1.86
N GLY A 5 27.83 -4.59 -1.84
CA GLY A 5 27.24 -3.99 -0.64
C GLY A 5 26.37 -5.02 0.09
N LYS A 6 26.74 -5.34 1.33
CA LYS A 6 26.09 -6.33 2.17
C LYS A 6 24.67 -5.88 2.52
N ILE A 7 23.66 -6.57 2.00
CA ILE A 7 22.29 -6.48 2.48
C ILE A 7 22.28 -6.95 3.94
N ARG A 8 22.08 -6.03 4.88
CA ARG A 8 21.84 -6.41 6.28
C ARG A 8 20.36 -6.69 6.44
N THR A 9 19.99 -7.96 6.26
CA THR A 9 18.64 -8.45 6.61
C THR A 9 18.59 -8.67 8.10
N VAL A 10 17.82 -7.85 8.82
CA VAL A 10 17.49 -8.13 10.22
C VAL A 10 16.17 -8.88 10.22
N ILE A 11 16.26 -10.21 10.25
CA ILE A 11 15.09 -11.05 10.41
C ILE A 11 14.73 -11.06 11.90
N VAL A 12 13.69 -10.31 12.27
CA VAL A 12 13.10 -10.38 13.60
C VAL A 12 12.05 -11.49 13.60
N GLY A 13 12.52 -12.69 13.73
CA GLY A 13 11.70 -13.89 13.88
C GLY A 13 12.61 -15.10 14.09
N LYS A 14 12.32 -15.95 15.05
CA LYS A 14 13.03 -17.22 15.21
C LYS A 14 12.90 -18.02 13.91
N ILE A 15 14.00 -18.23 13.21
CA ILE A 15 14.10 -19.26 12.17
C ILE A 15 14.10 -20.61 12.91
N GLY A 16 12.91 -21.12 13.23
CA GLY A 16 12.74 -22.53 13.56
C GLY A 16 12.92 -23.35 12.29
N GLN A 17 13.60 -24.48 12.41
CA GLN A 17 13.76 -25.44 11.31
C GLN A 17 12.40 -25.75 10.70
N MET A 18 12.31 -25.54 9.39
CA MET A 18 11.08 -25.66 8.62
C MET A 18 10.77 -27.13 8.34
N GLU A 19 9.84 -27.72 9.10
CA GLU A 19 9.16 -28.93 8.67
C GLU A 19 8.05 -28.61 7.67
N ALA A 20 7.98 -29.38 6.59
CA ALA A 20 7.16 -29.13 5.41
C ALA A 20 5.68 -29.47 5.66
N GLY A 21 4.98 -28.75 6.53
CA GLY A 21 3.57 -29.02 6.83
C GLY A 21 2.73 -27.85 7.30
N ASP A 22 3.35 -26.79 7.86
CA ASP A 22 2.60 -25.76 8.62
C ASP A 22 2.82 -24.33 8.13
N HIS A 23 3.09 -24.15 6.84
CA HIS A 23 3.68 -22.92 6.28
C HIS A 23 2.71 -21.76 6.00
N LEU A 24 1.42 -21.89 6.24
CA LEU A 24 0.43 -20.86 5.86
C LEU A 24 -0.14 -20.03 7.02
N SER A 25 0.25 -20.29 8.25
CA SER A 25 -0.47 -19.77 9.44
C SER A 25 0.25 -18.70 10.27
N GLN A 26 1.38 -18.16 9.85
CA GLN A 26 2.11 -17.18 10.67
C GLN A 26 2.33 -15.84 9.97
N LEU A 27 2.06 -14.75 10.69
CA LEU A 27 2.43 -13.39 10.29
C LEU A 27 3.95 -13.30 10.14
N LYS A 28 4.43 -13.06 8.92
CA LYS A 28 5.85 -12.87 8.62
C LYS A 28 6.16 -11.38 8.61
N ARG A 29 7.24 -10.98 9.27
CA ARG A 29 7.73 -9.60 9.29
C ARG A 29 9.17 -9.55 8.84
N ILE A 30 9.49 -8.55 8.01
CA ILE A 30 10.83 -8.32 7.49
C ILE A 30 11.10 -6.83 7.59
N THR A 31 12.27 -6.47 8.12
CA THR A 31 12.79 -5.10 8.07
C THR A 31 14.09 -5.09 7.29
N LEU A 32 14.15 -4.28 6.26
CA LEU A 32 15.32 -4.08 5.39
C LEU A 32 15.82 -2.66 5.52
N ARG A 33 17.13 -2.51 5.63
CA ARG A 33 17.84 -1.24 5.44
C ARG A 33 18.65 -1.35 4.16
N LEU A 34 18.44 -0.44 3.24
CA LEU A 34 18.92 -0.51 1.87
C LEU A 34 19.76 0.72 1.57
N SER A 35 21.00 0.51 1.19
CA SER A 35 21.93 1.56 0.78
C SER A 35 22.11 1.65 -0.74
N ARG A 36 21.42 0.79 -1.48
CA ARG A 36 21.41 0.77 -2.94
C ARG A 36 19.98 0.85 -3.44
N PHE A 37 19.78 1.71 -4.40
CA PHE A 37 18.47 1.92 -5.02
C PHE A 37 17.97 0.68 -5.75
N GLU A 38 18.87 -0.06 -6.39
CA GLU A 38 18.53 -1.30 -7.10
C GLU A 38 17.94 -2.35 -6.17
N ASP A 39 18.46 -2.45 -4.94
CA ASP A 39 17.95 -3.40 -3.95
C ASP A 39 16.55 -3.01 -3.46
N PHE A 40 16.29 -1.70 -3.32
CA PHE A 40 14.97 -1.19 -2.94
C PHE A 40 13.90 -1.56 -3.96
N ARG A 41 14.24 -1.47 -5.26
CA ARG A 41 13.34 -1.80 -6.36
C ARG A 41 12.78 -3.22 -6.28
N TYR A 42 13.57 -4.17 -5.81
CA TYR A 42 13.18 -5.59 -5.72
C TYR A 42 12.60 -5.97 -4.35
N ALA A 43 12.72 -5.09 -3.36
CA ALA A 43 12.35 -5.41 -1.99
C ALA A 43 10.85 -5.29 -1.70
N ILE A 44 10.09 -4.51 -2.49
CA ILE A 44 8.66 -4.29 -2.26
C ILE A 44 7.86 -5.46 -2.84
N PRO A 45 7.21 -6.29 -1.99
CA PRO A 45 6.51 -7.49 -2.45
C PRO A 45 5.34 -7.16 -3.37
N GLY A 46 5.25 -7.86 -4.51
CA GLY A 46 4.14 -7.69 -5.47
C GLY A 46 4.19 -6.40 -6.27
N TRP A 47 5.26 -5.62 -6.17
CA TRP A 47 5.44 -4.42 -6.96
C TRP A 47 6.22 -4.73 -8.23
N ARG A 48 5.60 -4.64 -9.39
CA ARG A 48 6.21 -4.90 -10.70
C ARG A 48 6.54 -3.62 -11.47
N GLY A 49 6.73 -2.51 -10.77
CA GLY A 49 6.95 -1.21 -11.39
C GLY A 49 8.41 -0.92 -11.71
N GLU A 50 8.59 0.09 -12.56
CA GLU A 50 9.85 0.76 -12.75
C GLU A 50 9.99 1.87 -11.71
N PHE A 51 11.17 1.95 -11.12
CA PHE A 51 11.53 3.01 -10.20
C PHE A 51 12.63 3.85 -10.84
N THR A 52 12.48 5.15 -10.77
CA THR A 52 13.50 6.11 -11.19
C THR A 52 13.86 7.00 -10.03
N LEU A 53 15.15 7.07 -9.71
CA LEU A 53 15.67 7.98 -8.71
C LEU A 53 15.71 9.39 -9.30
N LEU A 54 15.02 10.33 -8.67
CA LEU A 54 14.96 11.73 -9.12
C LEU A 54 15.97 12.63 -8.38
N SER A 55 16.44 12.22 -7.22
CA SER A 55 17.42 12.96 -6.42
C SER A 55 18.85 12.51 -6.73
N LYS A 56 19.80 13.43 -6.57
CA LYS A 56 21.23 13.13 -6.58
C LYS A 56 21.69 12.80 -5.14
N GLY A 57 22.75 11.98 -5.04
CA GLY A 57 23.35 11.64 -3.75
C GLY A 57 23.28 10.15 -3.43
N ALA A 58 23.75 9.79 -2.24
CA ALA A 58 23.67 8.42 -1.76
C ALA A 58 22.23 8.06 -1.41
N PHE A 59 21.77 6.92 -1.89
CA PHE A 59 20.45 6.38 -1.57
C PHE A 59 20.46 5.71 -0.20
N GLU A 60 19.47 6.03 0.60
CA GLU A 60 19.15 5.32 1.82
C GLU A 60 17.66 5.02 1.84
N GLY A 61 17.32 3.76 2.07
CA GLY A 61 15.94 3.29 2.16
C GLY A 61 15.75 2.38 3.37
N LYS A 62 14.56 2.43 3.94
CA LYS A 62 14.07 1.48 4.94
C LYS A 62 12.76 0.92 4.45
N LEU A 63 12.62 -0.39 4.50
CA LEU A 63 11.38 -1.09 4.17
C LEU A 63 11.02 -2.04 5.29
N GLU A 64 9.81 -1.90 5.81
CA GLU A 64 9.21 -2.82 6.76
C GLU A 64 8.02 -3.48 6.09
N VAL A 65 7.97 -4.79 6.11
CA VAL A 65 6.92 -5.60 5.47
C VAL A 65 6.32 -6.54 6.48
N ALA A 66 5.00 -6.61 6.49
CA ALA A 66 4.25 -7.64 7.19
C ALA A 66 3.39 -8.40 6.17
N GLN A 67 3.45 -9.72 6.22
CA GLN A 67 2.72 -10.58 5.28
C GLN A 67 1.87 -11.60 6.02
N MET A 68 0.62 -11.69 5.60
CA MET A 68 -0.40 -12.65 5.99
C MET A 68 -0.96 -13.32 4.73
N PRO A 69 -1.79 -14.37 4.79
CA PRO A 69 -2.31 -15.06 3.62
C PRO A 69 -3.00 -14.15 2.62
N HIS A 70 -3.84 -13.24 3.11
CA HIS A 70 -4.68 -12.39 2.26
C HIS A 70 -4.34 -10.90 2.33
N LEU A 71 -3.45 -10.52 3.26
CA LEU A 71 -3.06 -9.14 3.51
C LEU A 71 -1.54 -9.02 3.51
N ARG A 72 -1.07 -7.93 2.93
CA ARG A 72 0.32 -7.48 3.08
C ARG A 72 0.30 -6.02 3.47
N ALA A 73 1.16 -5.64 4.37
CA ALA A 73 1.38 -4.25 4.72
C ALA A 73 2.85 -3.90 4.52
N PHE A 74 3.13 -2.68 4.14
CA PHE A 74 4.49 -2.19 4.15
C PHE A 74 4.57 -0.73 4.54
N VAL A 75 5.71 -0.37 5.11
CA VAL A 75 6.16 0.99 5.37
C VAL A 75 7.48 1.17 4.65
N ALA A 76 7.53 2.08 3.70
CA ALA A 76 8.72 2.40 2.92
C ALA A 76 9.15 3.84 3.18
N GLU A 77 10.38 4.05 3.59
CA GLU A 77 11.00 5.34 3.79
C GLU A 77 12.22 5.47 2.89
N THR A 78 12.40 6.62 2.25
CA THR A 78 13.60 6.92 1.47
C THR A 78 14.06 8.35 1.70
N ASN A 79 15.36 8.56 1.63
CA ASN A 79 15.95 9.91 1.64
C ASN A 79 15.86 10.61 0.27
N SER A 80 15.30 9.93 -0.73
CA SER A 80 15.34 10.35 -2.12
C SER A 80 13.97 10.46 -2.73
N SER A 81 13.81 11.40 -3.67
CA SER A 81 12.60 11.50 -4.49
C SER A 81 12.58 10.38 -5.51
N LEU A 82 11.43 9.73 -5.63
CA LEU A 82 11.23 8.60 -6.53
C LEU A 82 10.08 8.86 -7.49
N LEU A 83 10.29 8.50 -8.75
CA LEU A 83 9.21 8.26 -9.70
C LEU A 83 9.01 6.75 -9.80
N THR A 84 7.78 6.32 -9.61
CA THR A 84 7.39 4.93 -9.75
C THR A 84 6.31 4.83 -10.81
N LYS A 85 6.48 3.93 -11.77
CA LYS A 85 5.44 3.62 -12.75
C LYS A 85 5.39 2.13 -13.00
N GLY A 86 4.24 1.62 -13.42
CA GLY A 86 4.10 0.22 -13.80
C GLY A 86 2.68 -0.29 -13.68
N PRO A 87 2.48 -1.57 -14.02
CA PRO A 87 1.19 -2.21 -13.88
C PRO A 87 0.88 -2.48 -12.40
N ALA A 88 -0.38 -2.35 -12.04
CA ALA A 88 -0.88 -2.87 -10.77
C ALA A 88 -0.95 -4.41 -10.82
N ASP A 89 -0.92 -5.03 -9.65
CA ASP A 89 -1.14 -6.48 -9.52
C ASP A 89 -2.59 -6.81 -9.91
N GLU A 90 -2.80 -7.81 -10.75
CA GLU A 90 -4.12 -8.20 -11.26
C GLU A 90 -5.04 -8.80 -10.20
N ASN A 91 -4.50 -9.31 -9.10
CA ASN A 91 -5.23 -10.03 -8.06
C ASN A 91 -5.32 -9.30 -6.73
N SER A 92 -4.69 -8.15 -6.61
CA SER A 92 -4.69 -7.38 -5.37
C SER A 92 -4.94 -5.89 -5.58
N VAL A 93 -5.52 -5.28 -4.57
CA VAL A 93 -5.77 -3.85 -4.47
C VAL A 93 -4.81 -3.26 -3.47
N THR A 94 -4.16 -2.16 -3.82
CA THR A 94 -3.28 -1.43 -2.91
C THR A 94 -3.99 -0.20 -2.37
N ILE A 95 -3.98 -0.03 -1.07
CA ILE A 95 -4.63 1.06 -0.35
C ILE A 95 -3.57 1.86 0.38
N ILE A 96 -3.48 3.14 0.06
CA ILE A 96 -2.45 4.06 0.57
C ILE A 96 -3.15 5.22 1.28
N PRO A 97 -3.11 5.27 2.62
CA PRO A 97 -3.61 6.41 3.36
C PRO A 97 -2.63 7.58 3.23
N ILE A 98 -3.13 8.76 2.91
CA ILE A 98 -2.30 9.97 2.83
C ILE A 98 -2.27 10.64 4.19
N THR A 99 -1.13 10.51 4.83
CA THR A 99 -0.84 11.05 6.16
C THR A 99 0.14 12.20 6.07
N ARG A 100 0.48 12.83 7.19
CA ARG A 100 1.50 13.90 7.22
C ARG A 100 2.86 13.47 6.66
N ARG A 101 3.19 12.18 6.77
CA ARG A 101 4.47 11.64 6.28
C ARG A 101 4.47 11.33 4.78
N SER A 102 3.27 11.18 4.18
CA SER A 102 3.11 10.89 2.75
C SER A 102 2.50 12.04 1.95
N GLN A 103 2.29 13.22 2.55
CA GLN A 103 1.68 14.39 1.90
C GLN A 103 2.36 14.86 0.62
N ALA A 104 3.66 14.63 0.50
CA ALA A 104 4.45 15.02 -0.66
C ALA A 104 4.29 14.05 -1.85
N THR A 105 3.25 13.23 -1.88
CA THR A 105 3.01 12.27 -2.94
C THR A 105 2.10 12.86 -4.02
N ARG A 106 2.56 12.75 -5.28
CA ARG A 106 1.74 13.03 -6.46
C ARG A 106 1.36 11.74 -7.16
N TRP A 107 0.08 11.59 -7.41
CA TRP A 107 -0.48 10.45 -8.13
C TRP A 107 -1.06 10.90 -9.46
N GLN A 108 -0.59 10.31 -10.56
CA GLN A 108 -1.02 10.70 -11.93
C GLN A 108 -0.96 12.23 -12.16
N GLY A 109 0.09 12.88 -11.63
CA GLY A 109 0.27 14.33 -11.68
C GLY A 109 -0.56 15.15 -10.68
N ARG A 110 -1.51 14.55 -10.00
CA ARG A 110 -2.35 15.20 -8.99
C ARG A 110 -1.67 15.14 -7.62
N GLN A 111 -1.63 16.28 -6.92
CA GLN A 111 -1.25 16.34 -5.51
C GLN A 111 -2.35 15.67 -4.67
N LEU A 112 -1.93 14.79 -3.76
CA LEU A 112 -2.83 14.17 -2.78
C LEU A 112 -2.85 15.02 -1.50
N GLU A 113 -4.02 15.04 -0.86
CA GLU A 113 -4.25 15.84 0.34
C GLU A 113 -4.24 14.97 1.60
N LEU A 114 -3.98 15.61 2.75
CA LEU A 114 -4.04 14.94 4.04
C LEU A 114 -5.44 14.37 4.28
N GLY A 115 -5.51 13.08 4.58
CA GLY A 115 -6.77 12.38 4.78
C GLY A 115 -7.30 11.68 3.54
N ASP A 116 -6.71 11.92 2.36
CA ASP A 116 -7.03 11.13 1.17
C ASP A 116 -6.67 9.66 1.40
N ILE A 117 -7.46 8.79 0.80
CA ILE A 117 -7.15 7.37 0.67
C ILE A 117 -7.05 7.06 -0.82
N LEU A 118 -5.84 6.75 -1.28
CA LEU A 118 -5.63 6.28 -2.63
C LEU A 118 -5.88 4.78 -2.68
N ILE A 119 -6.84 4.37 -3.50
CA ILE A 119 -7.09 2.98 -3.85
C ILE A 119 -6.55 2.76 -5.26
N ARG A 120 -5.57 1.89 -5.38
CA ARG A 120 -5.02 1.46 -6.64
C ARG A 120 -5.58 0.09 -6.98
N GLY A 121 -6.49 0.07 -7.92
CA GLY A 121 -7.14 -1.13 -8.42
C GLY A 121 -6.23 -1.96 -9.31
N THR A 122 -6.79 -2.97 -9.92
CA THR A 122 -6.09 -3.97 -10.74
C THR A 122 -5.95 -3.50 -12.20
N GLY A 123 -4.94 -4.01 -12.90
CA GLY A 123 -4.87 -3.94 -14.37
C GLY A 123 -4.55 -2.57 -15.00
N ILE A 124 -4.22 -1.54 -14.21
CA ILE A 124 -3.89 -0.21 -14.72
C ILE A 124 -2.43 0.15 -14.57
N GLU A 125 -1.91 0.91 -15.51
CA GLU A 125 -0.63 1.60 -15.32
C GLU A 125 -0.80 2.80 -14.38
N TYR A 126 0.17 3.00 -13.54
CA TYR A 126 0.20 4.12 -12.61
C TYR A 126 1.52 4.88 -12.66
N HIS A 127 1.45 6.15 -12.33
CA HIS A 127 2.61 7.03 -12.16
C HIS A 127 2.49 7.69 -10.78
N ASN A 128 3.47 7.47 -9.94
CA ASN A 128 3.55 8.04 -8.61
C ASN A 128 4.90 8.73 -8.43
N CYS A 129 4.88 9.97 -7.97
CA CYS A 129 6.09 10.71 -7.63
C CYS A 129 6.06 11.01 -6.13
N THR A 130 7.11 10.64 -5.43
CA THR A 130 7.32 10.96 -4.02
C THR A 130 8.47 11.92 -3.87
N GLU A 131 8.35 12.90 -2.99
CA GLU A 131 9.45 13.78 -2.63
C GLU A 131 10.44 13.06 -1.71
N SER A 132 11.61 13.66 -1.53
CA SER A 132 12.62 13.16 -0.59
C SER A 132 12.07 13.13 0.84
N CYS A 133 12.49 12.13 1.60
CA CYS A 133 12.04 11.88 2.98
C CYS A 133 10.54 11.56 3.12
N ALA A 134 9.87 11.21 2.03
CA ALA A 134 8.51 10.71 2.11
C ALA A 134 8.47 9.30 2.70
N GLN A 135 7.46 9.05 3.53
CA GLN A 135 7.12 7.72 4.02
C GLN A 135 5.84 7.26 3.34
N ILE A 136 5.91 6.16 2.62
CA ILE A 136 4.75 5.51 2.02
C ILE A 136 4.35 4.34 2.89
N GLU A 137 3.10 4.34 3.30
CA GLU A 137 2.46 3.26 4.04
C GLU A 137 1.36 2.66 3.17
N ALA A 138 1.36 1.35 3.00
CA ALA A 138 0.36 0.71 2.15
C ALA A 138 -0.14 -0.61 2.73
N LEU A 139 -1.41 -0.87 2.49
CA LEU A 139 -2.07 -2.14 2.72
C LEU A 139 -2.42 -2.74 1.36
N ILE A 140 -1.97 -3.96 1.10
CA ILE A 140 -2.27 -4.72 -0.10
C ILE A 140 -3.22 -5.84 0.29
N VAL A 141 -4.39 -5.88 -0.34
CA VAL A 141 -5.47 -6.82 -0.03
C VAL A 141 -5.83 -7.59 -1.28
N GLY A 142 -6.02 -8.91 -1.16
CA GLY A 142 -6.55 -9.70 -2.25
C GLY A 142 -7.90 -9.14 -2.72
N LYS A 143 -8.05 -8.90 -4.03
CA LYS A 143 -9.25 -8.23 -4.60
C LYS A 143 -10.55 -8.90 -4.16
N ARG A 144 -10.64 -10.23 -4.30
CA ARG A 144 -11.83 -11.00 -3.89
C ARG A 144 -12.11 -10.89 -2.39
N VAL A 145 -11.06 -10.87 -1.58
CA VAL A 145 -11.19 -10.75 -0.11
C VAL A 145 -11.76 -9.39 0.26
N LEU A 146 -11.29 -8.32 -0.38
CA LEU A 146 -11.83 -6.98 -0.18
C LEU A 146 -13.28 -6.88 -0.66
N GLN A 147 -13.60 -7.39 -1.84
CA GLN A 147 -14.98 -7.42 -2.36
C GLN A 147 -15.94 -8.13 -1.40
N ASN A 148 -15.57 -9.31 -0.91
CA ASN A 148 -16.37 -10.04 0.05
C ASN A 148 -16.53 -9.28 1.38
N ALA A 149 -15.46 -8.66 1.87
CA ALA A 149 -15.51 -7.86 3.08
C ALA A 149 -16.45 -6.65 2.92
N MET A 150 -16.40 -5.96 1.79
CA MET A 150 -17.29 -4.84 1.48
C MET A 150 -18.76 -5.31 1.44
N GLN A 151 -19.05 -6.44 0.82
CA GLN A 151 -20.43 -6.99 0.75
C GLN A 151 -20.98 -7.38 2.12
N ILE A 152 -20.15 -7.94 3.01
CA ILE A 152 -20.61 -8.47 4.32
C ILE A 152 -20.64 -7.38 5.39
N LEU A 153 -19.68 -6.47 5.37
CA LEU A 153 -19.41 -5.53 6.47
C LEU A 153 -19.95 -4.12 6.21
N SER A 154 -20.23 -3.77 4.95
CA SER A 154 -20.75 -2.45 4.60
C SER A 154 -22.22 -2.33 4.99
N TYR A 155 -22.58 -1.21 5.60
CA TYR A 155 -23.96 -0.85 5.93
C TYR A 155 -24.66 -0.12 4.78
N GLY A 156 -23.96 0.21 3.70
CA GLY A 156 -24.44 0.89 2.51
C GLY A 156 -23.79 0.34 1.24
N GLU A 157 -24.24 0.78 0.08
CA GLU A 157 -23.53 0.47 -1.17
C GLU A 157 -22.20 1.21 -1.22
N LEU A 158 -21.13 0.47 -0.96
CA LEU A 158 -19.76 0.95 -1.19
C LEU A 158 -19.43 0.77 -2.67
N ASP A 159 -19.81 1.77 -3.48
CA ASP A 159 -19.52 1.80 -4.92
C ASP A 159 -18.06 2.27 -5.13
N ILE A 160 -17.13 1.33 -5.01
CA ILE A 160 -15.70 1.56 -5.29
C ILE A 160 -15.30 0.65 -6.44
N ASP A 161 -14.91 1.26 -7.56
CA ASP A 161 -14.35 0.53 -8.68
C ASP A 161 -12.93 0.04 -8.34
N LEU A 162 -12.79 -1.27 -8.14
CA LEU A 162 -11.51 -1.91 -7.83
C LEU A 162 -10.70 -2.27 -9.07
N GLU A 163 -11.18 -1.97 -10.28
CA GLU A 163 -10.45 -2.17 -11.54
C GLU A 163 -9.64 -0.93 -11.94
N THR A 164 -9.97 0.23 -11.36
CA THR A 164 -9.29 1.49 -11.64
C THR A 164 -8.60 2.03 -10.39
N TRP A 165 -7.98 3.20 -10.50
CA TRP A 165 -7.55 3.93 -9.33
C TRP A 165 -8.62 4.93 -8.89
N THR A 166 -8.73 5.10 -7.60
CA THR A 166 -9.68 6.05 -7.00
C THR A 166 -9.00 6.78 -5.85
N VAL A 167 -9.19 8.08 -5.78
CA VAL A 167 -8.84 8.87 -4.58
C VAL A 167 -10.12 9.18 -3.83
N LEU A 168 -10.22 8.64 -2.64
CA LEU A 168 -11.31 8.92 -1.74
C LEU A 168 -10.90 10.09 -0.85
N HIS A 169 -11.63 11.20 -0.96
CA HIS A 169 -11.53 12.30 -0.01
C HIS A 169 -12.26 11.90 1.26
N THR A 170 -11.51 11.48 2.26
CA THR A 170 -12.06 11.15 3.58
C THR A 170 -11.68 12.23 4.58
N ASN A 171 -12.23 12.12 5.80
CA ASN A 171 -11.66 12.88 6.89
C ASN A 171 -10.30 12.26 7.30
N PRO A 172 -9.39 13.02 7.92
CA PRO A 172 -8.09 12.51 8.35
C PRO A 172 -8.17 11.29 9.26
N GLU A 173 -9.27 11.07 9.98
CA GLU A 173 -9.48 9.93 10.86
C GLU A 173 -9.56 8.61 10.10
N GLY A 174 -10.21 8.58 8.92
CA GLY A 174 -10.27 7.38 8.07
C GLY A 174 -8.89 6.94 7.61
N ALA A 175 -8.09 7.86 7.08
CA ALA A 175 -6.71 7.59 6.68
C ALA A 175 -5.83 7.16 7.87
N MET A 176 -5.98 7.83 9.04
CA MET A 176 -5.26 7.47 10.26
C MET A 176 -5.65 6.09 10.80
N LEU A 177 -6.90 5.68 10.64
CA LEU A 177 -7.34 4.34 11.05
C LEU A 177 -6.61 3.26 10.24
N ILE A 178 -6.55 3.41 8.92
CA ILE A 178 -5.81 2.49 8.05
C ILE A 178 -4.30 2.52 8.39
N GLN A 179 -3.73 3.70 8.56
CA GLN A 179 -2.32 3.86 8.95
C GLN A 179 -1.99 3.07 10.22
N ARG A 180 -2.83 3.18 11.25
CA ARG A 180 -2.63 2.44 12.51
C ARG A 180 -2.61 0.93 12.29
N GLN A 181 -3.47 0.38 11.41
CA GLN A 181 -3.46 -1.05 11.10
C GLN A 181 -2.16 -1.46 10.43
N ILE A 182 -1.66 -0.66 9.46
CA ILE A 182 -0.38 -0.91 8.79
C ILE A 182 0.76 -0.92 9.80
N GLN A 183 0.84 0.09 10.66
CA GLN A 183 1.88 0.20 11.68
C GLN A 183 1.82 -0.94 12.71
N MET A 184 0.63 -1.33 13.17
CA MET A 184 0.48 -2.48 14.06
C MET A 184 0.98 -3.76 13.40
N LEU A 185 0.69 -3.98 12.12
CA LEU A 185 1.17 -5.15 11.38
C LEU A 185 2.70 -5.14 11.28
N CYS A 186 3.29 -4.03 10.85
CA CYS A 186 4.73 -3.93 10.61
C CYS A 186 5.54 -3.93 11.93
N HIS A 187 5.07 -3.27 12.97
CA HIS A 187 5.83 -3.08 14.22
C HIS A 187 5.53 -4.10 15.32
N GLY A 188 4.63 -5.03 15.11
CA GLY A 188 4.52 -6.17 16.01
C GLY A 188 3.56 -6.02 17.19
N ALA A 189 2.70 -5.03 17.23
CA ALA A 189 1.77 -4.80 18.33
C ALA A 189 0.60 -5.81 18.44
N ILE A 190 0.60 -6.87 17.62
CA ILE A 190 -0.49 -7.86 17.56
C ILE A 190 0.02 -9.20 18.09
N SER A 191 0.06 -9.38 19.40
CA SER A 191 0.61 -10.61 20.00
C SER A 191 -0.45 -11.59 20.53
N HIS A 192 -1.72 -11.21 20.61
CA HIS A 192 -2.74 -12.01 21.31
C HIS A 192 -3.90 -12.49 20.46
N LEU A 193 -4.00 -12.06 19.21
CA LEU A 193 -5.06 -12.48 18.29
C LEU A 193 -4.55 -13.58 17.36
N SER A 194 -5.46 -14.49 16.99
CA SER A 194 -5.17 -15.39 15.87
C SER A 194 -4.97 -14.58 14.58
N GLN A 195 -4.32 -15.17 13.61
CA GLN A 195 -4.11 -14.51 12.32
C GLN A 195 -5.44 -14.20 11.62
N ALA A 196 -6.40 -15.13 11.66
CA ALA A 196 -7.73 -14.93 11.08
C ALA A 196 -8.47 -13.77 11.75
N ASP A 197 -8.43 -13.66 13.08
CA ASP A 197 -9.03 -12.55 13.82
C ASP A 197 -8.35 -11.23 13.47
N THR A 198 -7.03 -11.25 13.29
CA THR A 198 -6.26 -10.08 12.88
C THR A 198 -6.68 -9.61 11.49
N GLU A 199 -6.76 -10.52 10.50
CA GLU A 199 -7.22 -10.19 9.15
C GLU A 199 -8.65 -9.66 9.17
N ALA A 200 -9.57 -10.33 9.86
CA ALA A 200 -10.96 -9.90 9.98
C ALA A 200 -11.09 -8.50 10.60
N ARG A 201 -10.32 -8.22 11.64
CA ARG A 201 -10.27 -6.90 12.28
C ARG A 201 -9.77 -5.81 11.32
N ILE A 202 -8.70 -6.09 10.57
CA ILE A 202 -8.14 -5.13 9.61
C ILE A 202 -9.13 -4.86 8.49
N LEU A 203 -9.76 -5.89 7.94
CA LEU A 203 -10.77 -5.74 6.89
C LEU A 203 -11.96 -4.92 7.38
N ARG A 204 -12.42 -5.14 8.62
CA ARG A 204 -13.47 -4.32 9.22
C ARG A 204 -13.06 -2.86 9.33
N CYS A 205 -11.90 -2.57 9.92
CA CYS A 205 -11.38 -1.21 10.03
C CYS A 205 -11.23 -0.53 8.66
N LEU A 206 -10.84 -1.30 7.65
CA LEU A 206 -10.70 -0.80 6.29
C LEU A 206 -12.07 -0.42 5.70
N VAL A 207 -13.06 -1.31 5.77
CA VAL A 207 -14.41 -1.03 5.27
C VAL A 207 -15.01 0.18 5.99
N GLU A 208 -14.91 0.26 7.32
CA GLU A 208 -15.36 1.42 8.12
C GLU A 208 -14.68 2.73 7.69
N ALA A 209 -13.37 2.70 7.39
CA ALA A 209 -12.65 3.88 6.92
C ALA A 209 -13.13 4.32 5.51
N LEU A 210 -13.45 3.36 4.65
CA LEU A 210 -13.95 3.62 3.31
C LEU A 210 -15.39 4.14 3.30
N GLU A 211 -16.23 3.70 4.23
CA GLU A 211 -17.62 4.17 4.37
C GLU A 211 -17.72 5.61 4.88
N LYS A 212 -16.81 6.06 5.73
CA LYS A 212 -16.80 7.44 6.27
C LYS A 212 -16.72 8.54 5.21
N LYS A 213 -16.38 8.20 3.96
CA LYS A 213 -16.47 9.09 2.80
C LYS A 213 -17.90 9.60 2.55
N ASN A 214 -18.90 8.72 2.66
CA ASN A 214 -20.27 9.02 2.24
C ASN A 214 -20.98 10.04 3.14
N LEU A 215 -20.47 10.29 4.34
CA LEU A 215 -21.08 11.22 5.29
C LEU A 215 -20.61 12.69 5.14
N SER A 216 -19.53 12.92 4.42
CA SER A 216 -18.93 14.27 4.31
C SER A 216 -18.88 14.85 2.88
N SER A 217 -19.21 14.09 1.85
CA SER A 217 -19.14 14.58 0.48
C SER A 217 -20.45 15.24 0.02
N ASN A 218 -20.44 16.57 -0.07
CA ASN A 218 -21.42 17.36 -0.81
C ASN A 218 -21.51 16.85 -2.26
N PRO A 219 -22.71 16.75 -2.89
CA PRO A 219 -22.92 16.05 -4.17
C PRO A 219 -22.31 16.73 -5.41
N SER A 220 -21.49 17.77 -5.25
CA SER A 220 -21.01 18.61 -6.37
C SER A 220 -19.75 18.13 -7.08
N THR A 221 -19.13 17.00 -6.70
CA THR A 221 -17.86 16.56 -7.30
C THR A 221 -17.94 15.18 -7.94
N ARG A 222 -19.05 14.92 -8.63
CA ARG A 222 -19.16 13.75 -9.53
C ARG A 222 -18.67 14.11 -10.94
N LEU A 223 -17.42 14.45 -11.12
CA LEU A 223 -16.85 14.62 -12.47
C LEU A 223 -15.36 14.34 -12.44
N GLN A 224 -15.01 13.16 -12.80
CA GLN A 224 -13.85 12.80 -13.64
C GLN A 224 -13.55 11.30 -13.57
N THR A 225 -14.52 10.51 -14.01
CA THR A 225 -14.26 9.16 -14.47
C THR A 225 -14.50 9.15 -15.97
N ARG A 226 -13.52 8.72 -16.74
CA ARG A 226 -13.46 8.47 -18.18
C ARG A 226 -12.68 9.46 -19.02
N SER A 227 -11.36 9.37 -19.01
CA SER A 227 -10.62 9.54 -20.26
C SER A 227 -10.56 8.19 -20.99
N LYS A 228 -11.60 7.91 -21.77
CA LYS A 228 -11.46 6.96 -22.88
C LYS A 228 -10.64 7.67 -23.94
N THR A 229 -9.38 7.39 -24.04
CA THR A 229 -8.57 7.68 -25.23
C THR A 229 -9.01 6.74 -26.33
N ASN A 230 -10.02 7.16 -27.10
CA ASN A 230 -10.25 6.63 -28.44
C ASN A 230 -9.11 7.18 -29.31
N LEU A 231 -8.06 6.41 -29.49
CA LEU A 231 -7.15 6.51 -30.62
C LEU A 231 -7.72 5.65 -31.70
N SER A 232 -8.45 6.28 -32.64
CA SER A 232 -8.77 5.70 -33.93
C SER A 232 -7.50 5.71 -34.79
N PRO A 233 -7.20 4.61 -35.51
CA PRO A 233 -6.11 4.59 -36.47
C PRO A 233 -6.55 5.32 -37.76
N GLN A 234 -5.71 6.18 -38.25
CA GLN A 234 -5.58 6.55 -39.67
C GLN A 234 -4.22 6.08 -40.16
#